data_32e5fcc47ee1252f8ecea45d5b7993b2
#
_entry.id   32e5fcc47ee1252f8ecea45d5b7993b2
#
_cell.length_a   1.000
_cell.length_b   1.000
_cell.length_c   1.000
_cell.angle_alpha   90.00
_cell.angle_beta   90.00
_cell.angle_gamma   90.00
#
_symmetry.space_group_name_H-M   'P 1'
#
loop_
_entity.id
_entity.type
_entity.pdbx_description
1 polymer ?
#
loop_
_entity_poly.entity_id
_entity_poly.type
_entity_poly.pdbx_seq_one_letter_code
_entity_poly.pdbx_strand_id
1 'polypeptide(L)'
;MNKYKQIHIQNFSSASVKERFLLVYNGRHYEAGAPVVDLIRCLQQENTQEEAVVAFVEKKKGMFSCAQVEDVITRLIQPMFADGEKSRKRTFLYERELFSASAIDRFSDTCRLMFRKGVMLPLMAAVLAADVWFFCSTDNLLTFNGSANAYMVVGLLVFMVVSSLFHELGHASACKHFGIRHGGIGFGLYLNFPVLYTDVTEVWRLRRADRCIVNLAGVYFQMYILLALLALFYVTGSDTVRYMILTLNLGFIMTLNPFFKFDGYWIASDVLGIPNLRSRSKELLGYVYRRMRGRAADETPYLLQTNRLGRYGLLVYAVVVNLFMGYYFFYILPKFMVDFVASFPDEIHQLVLYLSNGMAPSFALLRNIFMQLVLLGLVGFMLYNVIRKLKVNVGRR
;
A
#
# COMPACT_ATOMS: atom_id res chain seq x y z
N MET A 1 -34.79 13.52 -7.14
CA MET A 1 -33.73 13.23 -8.13
C MET A 1 -33.26 11.80 -7.92
N ASN A 2 -33.25 10.95 -8.93
CA ASN A 2 -32.90 9.55 -8.78
C ASN A 2 -31.41 9.42 -8.38
N LYS A 3 -31.14 9.05 -7.11
CA LYS A 3 -29.79 8.92 -6.52
C LYS A 3 -28.88 7.96 -7.29
N TYR A 4 -29.46 6.98 -7.99
CA TYR A 4 -28.71 5.99 -8.76
C TYR A 4 -28.04 6.59 -10.02
N LYS A 5 -28.55 7.71 -10.57
CA LYS A 5 -27.96 8.42 -11.71
C LYS A 5 -26.56 8.99 -11.43
N GLN A 6 -26.19 9.11 -10.16
CA GLN A 6 -24.87 9.58 -9.75
C GLN A 6 -23.80 8.46 -9.76
N ILE A 7 -24.20 7.21 -9.97
CA ILE A 7 -23.26 6.09 -10.06
C ILE A 7 -22.71 6.03 -11.48
N HIS A 8 -21.41 6.26 -11.63
CA HIS A 8 -20.71 6.08 -12.91
C HIS A 8 -20.22 4.63 -13.03
N ILE A 9 -20.52 4.01 -14.16
CA ILE A 9 -20.18 2.61 -14.46
C ILE A 9 -19.10 2.62 -15.55
N GLN A 10 -17.99 1.93 -15.30
CA GLN A 10 -16.92 1.74 -16.29
C GLN A 10 -16.38 0.30 -16.24
N ASN A 11 -15.76 -0.15 -17.32
CA ASN A 11 -15.15 -1.47 -17.37
C ASN A 11 -13.96 -1.55 -16.40
N PHE A 12 -13.85 -2.66 -15.69
CA PHE A 12 -12.77 -2.90 -14.75
C PHE A 12 -11.84 -4.01 -15.24
N SER A 13 -10.58 -3.66 -15.49
CA SER A 13 -9.56 -4.62 -15.91
C SER A 13 -9.09 -5.47 -14.72
N SER A 14 -9.46 -6.77 -14.69
CA SER A 14 -9.06 -7.75 -13.67
C SER A 14 -8.70 -9.09 -14.31
N ALA A 15 -8.16 -10.04 -13.53
CA ALA A 15 -7.90 -11.41 -13.96
C ALA A 15 -9.16 -12.30 -13.90
N SER A 16 -10.31 -11.77 -13.51
CA SER A 16 -11.57 -12.51 -13.48
C SER A 16 -11.95 -13.02 -14.88
N VAL A 17 -12.40 -14.27 -14.97
CA VAL A 17 -12.95 -14.85 -16.20
C VAL A 17 -14.27 -14.18 -16.59
N LYS A 18 -15.04 -13.74 -15.58
CA LYS A 18 -16.30 -13.01 -15.79
C LYS A 18 -16.00 -11.52 -15.88
N GLU A 19 -16.74 -10.82 -16.72
CA GLU A 19 -16.65 -9.35 -16.83
C GLU A 19 -16.88 -8.69 -15.48
N ARG A 20 -16.03 -7.72 -15.16
CA ARG A 20 -16.09 -6.91 -13.96
C ARG A 20 -16.18 -5.44 -14.34
N PHE A 21 -16.86 -4.71 -13.50
CA PHE A 21 -17.09 -3.29 -13.66
C PHE A 21 -16.69 -2.55 -12.40
N LEU A 22 -16.32 -1.30 -12.58
CA LEU A 22 -16.05 -0.36 -11.50
C LEU A 22 -17.22 0.60 -11.40
N LEU A 23 -17.85 0.63 -10.24
CA LEU A 23 -18.88 1.59 -9.90
C LEU A 23 -18.22 2.73 -9.14
N VAL A 24 -18.37 3.95 -9.61
CA VAL A 24 -17.81 5.15 -8.98
C VAL A 24 -18.94 6.01 -8.44
N TYR A 25 -18.95 6.24 -7.13
CA TYR A 25 -19.90 7.09 -6.44
C TYR A 25 -19.18 7.92 -5.36
N ASN A 26 -19.32 9.24 -5.39
CA ASN A 26 -18.66 10.18 -4.46
C ASN A 26 -17.16 9.90 -4.25
N GLY A 27 -16.39 9.66 -5.35
CA GLY A 27 -14.96 9.37 -5.30
C GLY A 27 -14.60 7.99 -4.72
N ARG A 28 -15.59 7.13 -4.46
CA ARG A 28 -15.39 5.75 -4.02
C ARG A 28 -15.56 4.78 -5.17
N HIS A 29 -14.78 3.72 -5.13
CA HIS A 29 -14.71 2.72 -6.18
C HIS A 29 -15.17 1.36 -5.64
N TYR A 30 -16.15 0.75 -6.31
CA TYR A 30 -16.70 -0.55 -5.93
C TYR A 30 -16.63 -1.51 -7.13
N GLU A 31 -16.13 -2.71 -6.90
CA GLU A 31 -16.11 -3.77 -7.92
C GLU A 31 -17.50 -4.44 -7.99
N ALA A 32 -18.03 -4.57 -9.19
CA ALA A 32 -19.31 -5.22 -9.43
C ALA A 32 -19.26 -6.19 -10.63
N GLY A 33 -20.07 -7.24 -10.58
CA GLY A 33 -20.30 -8.13 -11.72
C GLY A 33 -21.41 -7.61 -12.64
N ALA A 34 -21.49 -8.18 -13.85
CA ALA A 34 -22.48 -7.80 -14.86
C ALA A 34 -23.95 -7.79 -14.35
N PRO A 35 -24.42 -8.77 -13.52
CA PRO A 35 -25.81 -8.72 -13.04
C PRO A 35 -26.13 -7.49 -12.18
N VAL A 36 -25.18 -7.07 -11.31
CA VAL A 36 -25.34 -5.88 -10.45
C VAL A 36 -25.35 -4.61 -11.29
N VAL A 37 -24.51 -4.55 -12.33
CA VAL A 37 -24.45 -3.43 -13.26
C VAL A 37 -25.75 -3.32 -14.06
N ASP A 38 -26.31 -4.43 -14.56
CA ASP A 38 -27.58 -4.45 -15.24
C ASP A 38 -28.72 -3.94 -14.35
N LEU A 39 -28.72 -4.36 -13.06
CA LEU A 39 -29.67 -3.85 -12.07
C LEU A 39 -29.53 -2.35 -11.84
N ILE A 40 -28.30 -1.83 -11.69
CA ILE A 40 -28.05 -0.40 -11.51
C ILE A 40 -28.52 0.37 -12.75
N ARG A 41 -28.30 -0.13 -13.96
CA ARG A 41 -28.81 0.49 -15.20
C ARG A 41 -30.34 0.58 -15.22
N CYS A 42 -31.05 -0.49 -14.81
CA CYS A 42 -32.50 -0.43 -14.65
C CYS A 42 -32.91 0.65 -13.61
N LEU A 43 -32.23 0.67 -12.45
CA LEU A 43 -32.46 1.69 -11.41
C LEU A 43 -32.15 3.13 -11.88
N GLN A 44 -31.28 3.32 -12.88
CA GLN A 44 -31.00 4.63 -13.48
C GLN A 44 -32.03 5.07 -14.52
N GLN A 45 -32.66 4.10 -15.20
CA GLN A 45 -33.61 4.33 -16.29
C GLN A 45 -35.03 4.59 -15.77
N GLU A 46 -35.48 3.78 -14.81
CA GLU A 46 -36.81 3.83 -14.27
C GLU A 46 -36.99 4.94 -13.21
N ASN A 47 -38.27 5.35 -13.02
CA ASN A 47 -38.60 6.44 -12.08
C ASN A 47 -38.70 5.92 -10.64
N THR A 48 -39.18 4.69 -10.45
CA THR A 48 -39.36 4.08 -9.15
C THR A 48 -38.47 2.84 -9.00
N GLN A 49 -38.15 2.49 -7.75
CA GLN A 49 -37.36 1.28 -7.46
C GLN A 49 -38.14 0.02 -7.81
N GLU A 50 -39.46 0.01 -7.63
CA GLU A 50 -40.33 -1.11 -7.91
C GLU A 50 -40.38 -1.42 -9.41
N GLU A 51 -40.58 -0.37 -10.26
CA GLU A 51 -40.52 -0.51 -11.72
C GLU A 51 -39.17 -1.06 -12.19
N ALA A 52 -38.08 -0.58 -11.63
CA ALA A 52 -36.73 -1.04 -11.96
C ALA A 52 -36.49 -2.50 -11.59
N VAL A 53 -37.05 -2.96 -10.46
CA VAL A 53 -36.99 -4.38 -10.03
C VAL A 53 -37.75 -5.26 -11.01
N VAL A 54 -38.97 -4.88 -11.39
CA VAL A 54 -39.78 -5.61 -12.36
C VAL A 54 -39.09 -5.67 -13.72
N ALA A 55 -38.63 -4.55 -14.24
CA ALA A 55 -37.90 -4.47 -15.51
C ALA A 55 -36.64 -5.33 -15.52
N PHE A 56 -35.90 -5.38 -14.39
CA PHE A 56 -34.72 -6.23 -14.27
C PHE A 56 -35.09 -7.72 -14.28
N VAL A 57 -36.12 -8.11 -13.54
CA VAL A 57 -36.60 -9.52 -13.48
C VAL A 57 -37.05 -9.98 -14.87
N GLU A 58 -37.82 -9.16 -15.58
CA GLU A 58 -38.24 -9.44 -16.96
C GLU A 58 -37.04 -9.56 -17.91
N LYS A 59 -36.10 -8.62 -17.85
CA LYS A 59 -34.86 -8.65 -18.64
C LYS A 59 -34.05 -9.92 -18.40
N LYS A 60 -34.07 -10.47 -17.17
CA LYS A 60 -33.38 -11.71 -16.80
C LYS A 60 -34.28 -12.95 -16.93
N LYS A 61 -35.44 -12.85 -17.61
CA LYS A 61 -36.36 -13.95 -17.89
C LYS A 61 -36.80 -14.71 -16.64
N GLY A 62 -37.03 -14.01 -15.53
CA GLY A 62 -37.48 -14.60 -14.27
C GLY A 62 -36.41 -15.44 -13.53
N MET A 63 -35.13 -15.30 -13.89
CA MET A 63 -34.05 -16.03 -13.22
C MET A 63 -33.90 -15.68 -11.73
N PHE A 64 -34.39 -14.50 -11.34
CA PHE A 64 -34.37 -13.96 -9.98
C PHE A 64 -35.79 -13.56 -9.58
N SER A 65 -36.14 -13.75 -8.31
CA SER A 65 -37.40 -13.23 -7.77
C SER A 65 -37.25 -11.74 -7.39
N CYS A 66 -38.35 -10.99 -7.36
CA CYS A 66 -38.35 -9.58 -6.94
C CYS A 66 -37.74 -9.42 -5.53
N ALA A 67 -38.10 -10.33 -4.59
CA ALA A 67 -37.55 -10.30 -3.23
C ALA A 67 -36.02 -10.50 -3.18
N GLN A 68 -35.44 -11.36 -4.05
CA GLN A 68 -34.00 -11.53 -4.16
C GLN A 68 -33.31 -10.28 -4.70
N VAL A 69 -33.93 -9.60 -5.66
CA VAL A 69 -33.37 -8.36 -6.23
C VAL A 69 -33.43 -7.22 -5.22
N GLU A 70 -34.50 -7.09 -4.46
CA GLU A 70 -34.64 -6.12 -3.37
C GLU A 70 -33.61 -6.37 -2.25
N ASP A 71 -33.35 -7.64 -1.88
CA ASP A 71 -32.30 -7.99 -0.92
C ASP A 71 -30.92 -7.57 -1.41
N VAL A 72 -30.62 -7.76 -2.70
CA VAL A 72 -29.37 -7.27 -3.33
C VAL A 72 -29.28 -5.75 -3.30
N ILE A 73 -30.36 -5.03 -3.60
CA ILE A 73 -30.40 -3.56 -3.51
C ILE A 73 -30.08 -3.12 -2.08
N THR A 74 -30.75 -3.71 -1.10
CA THR A 74 -30.61 -3.35 0.32
C THR A 74 -29.22 -3.67 0.87
N ARG A 75 -28.67 -4.85 0.53
CA ARG A 75 -27.38 -5.29 1.07
C ARG A 75 -26.16 -4.74 0.35
N LEU A 76 -26.23 -4.51 -0.97
CA LEU A 76 -25.07 -4.14 -1.77
C LEU A 76 -25.11 -2.69 -2.28
N ILE A 77 -26.29 -2.19 -2.72
CA ILE A 77 -26.38 -0.90 -3.37
C ILE A 77 -26.69 0.21 -2.37
N GLN A 78 -27.66 0.02 -1.47
CA GLN A 78 -28.02 1.05 -0.48
C GLN A 78 -26.84 1.44 0.44
N PRO A 79 -25.98 0.54 0.91
CA PRO A 79 -24.82 0.91 1.71
C PRO A 79 -23.86 1.88 1.02
N MET A 80 -23.80 1.88 -0.34
CA MET A 80 -22.97 2.82 -1.09
C MET A 80 -23.39 4.28 -0.84
N PHE A 81 -24.71 4.52 -0.62
CA PHE A 81 -25.25 5.83 -0.32
C PHE A 81 -25.15 6.19 1.17
N ALA A 82 -25.33 5.21 2.06
CA ALA A 82 -25.22 5.40 3.51
C ALA A 82 -23.78 5.71 3.95
N ASP A 83 -22.80 5.19 3.23
CA ASP A 83 -21.38 5.43 3.51
C ASP A 83 -20.91 6.86 3.18
N GLY A 84 -21.75 7.70 2.56
CA GLY A 84 -21.44 9.12 2.31
C GLY A 84 -21.18 9.92 3.58
N GLU A 85 -21.80 9.56 4.70
CA GLU A 85 -21.67 10.21 6.01
C GLU A 85 -20.70 9.47 6.95
N LYS A 86 -20.44 8.17 6.72
CA LYS A 86 -19.50 7.42 7.56
C LYS A 86 -18.09 7.56 7.01
N SER A 87 -17.21 8.14 7.85
CA SER A 87 -15.77 8.26 7.70
C SER A 87 -15.15 7.18 6.79
N ARG A 88 -14.38 7.60 5.74
CA ARG A 88 -13.41 6.73 5.03
C ARG A 88 -12.86 5.70 6.00
N LYS A 89 -12.90 4.41 5.66
CA LYS A 89 -12.16 3.40 6.45
C LYS A 89 -10.71 3.87 6.45
N ARG A 90 -10.28 4.44 7.58
CA ARG A 90 -8.94 5.02 7.72
C ARG A 90 -7.92 3.92 7.43
N THR A 91 -7.15 4.08 6.38
CA THR A 91 -6.01 3.21 6.07
C THR A 91 -4.89 3.49 7.07
N PHE A 92 -4.78 4.75 7.47
CA PHE A 92 -3.81 5.24 8.44
C PHE A 92 -4.42 5.35 9.83
N LEU A 93 -3.59 5.19 10.84
CA LEU A 93 -3.95 5.42 12.25
C LEU A 93 -4.04 6.91 12.56
N TYR A 94 -3.16 7.67 11.94
CA TYR A 94 -3.11 9.13 11.90
C TYR A 94 -2.83 9.55 10.46
N GLU A 95 -3.47 10.60 9.99
CA GLU A 95 -3.22 11.20 8.67
C GLU A 95 -3.37 12.72 8.74
N ARG A 96 -2.45 13.41 8.08
CA ARG A 96 -2.47 14.87 7.91
C ARG A 96 -1.95 15.22 6.54
N GLU A 97 -2.66 16.04 5.80
CA GLU A 97 -2.18 16.62 4.56
C GLU A 97 -1.08 17.66 4.85
N LEU A 98 0.05 17.54 4.19
CA LEU A 98 1.19 18.47 4.28
C LEU A 98 1.16 19.48 3.14
N PHE A 99 0.93 19.01 1.92
CA PHE A 99 0.86 19.83 0.72
C PHE A 99 -0.45 19.52 0.00
N SER A 100 -1.24 20.55 -0.30
CA SER A 100 -2.48 20.38 -1.05
C SER A 100 -2.21 19.95 -2.49
N ALA A 101 -3.20 19.32 -3.13
CA ALA A 101 -3.11 18.95 -4.54
C ALA A 101 -2.74 20.13 -5.44
N SER A 102 -3.30 21.32 -5.17
CA SER A 102 -3.02 22.55 -5.93
C SER A 102 -1.58 23.04 -5.77
N ALA A 103 -0.96 22.83 -4.60
CA ALA A 103 0.42 23.24 -4.35
C ALA A 103 1.42 22.42 -5.18
N ILE A 104 1.16 21.13 -5.39
CA ILE A 104 2.05 20.24 -6.14
C ILE A 104 1.68 20.11 -7.63
N ASP A 105 0.53 20.63 -8.04
CA ASP A 105 -0.06 20.45 -9.37
C ASP A 105 0.87 20.93 -10.49
N ARG A 106 1.50 22.10 -10.32
CA ARG A 106 2.45 22.66 -11.30
C ARG A 106 3.69 21.79 -11.45
N PHE A 107 4.25 21.30 -10.34
CA PHE A 107 5.44 20.45 -10.35
C PHE A 107 5.12 19.08 -10.98
N SER A 108 4.01 18.46 -10.60
CA SER A 108 3.57 17.18 -11.15
C SER A 108 3.25 17.27 -12.64
N ASP A 109 2.69 18.39 -13.12
CA ASP A 109 2.42 18.62 -14.54
C ASP A 109 3.72 18.77 -15.35
N THR A 110 4.69 19.50 -14.84
CA THR A 110 6.01 19.64 -15.48
C THR A 110 6.72 18.29 -15.57
N CYS A 111 6.70 17.51 -14.49
CA CYS A 111 7.38 16.22 -14.41
C CYS A 111 6.68 15.10 -15.17
N ARG A 112 5.43 15.27 -15.65
CA ARG A 112 4.71 14.24 -16.42
C ARG A 112 5.45 13.78 -17.69
N LEU A 113 6.30 14.65 -18.26
CA LEU A 113 7.08 14.33 -19.46
C LEU A 113 8.12 13.23 -19.22
N MET A 114 8.55 13.05 -17.98
CA MET A 114 9.51 12.01 -17.58
C MET A 114 8.95 10.60 -17.78
N PHE A 115 7.62 10.44 -17.85
CA PHE A 115 6.94 9.15 -18.08
C PHE A 115 6.83 8.76 -19.57
N ARG A 116 7.36 9.57 -20.49
CA ARG A 116 7.48 9.16 -21.88
C ARG A 116 8.37 7.91 -21.97
N LYS A 117 7.91 6.87 -22.67
CA LYS A 117 8.64 5.58 -22.78
C LYS A 117 10.08 5.74 -23.24
N GLY A 118 10.34 6.68 -24.16
CA GLY A 118 11.69 7.01 -24.64
C GLY A 118 12.61 7.64 -23.60
N VAL A 119 12.08 8.12 -22.46
CA VAL A 119 12.84 8.67 -21.33
C VAL A 119 12.91 7.62 -20.21
N MET A 120 11.76 7.08 -19.82
CA MET A 120 11.62 6.20 -18.68
C MET A 120 12.44 4.90 -18.83
N LEU A 121 12.32 4.21 -19.95
CA LEU A 121 12.99 2.90 -20.13
C LEU A 121 14.52 3.01 -20.19
N PRO A 122 15.11 3.91 -20.99
CA PRO A 122 16.57 4.09 -20.99
C PRO A 122 17.12 4.52 -19.64
N LEU A 123 16.44 5.44 -18.93
CA LEU A 123 16.88 5.87 -17.60
C LEU A 123 16.87 4.70 -16.62
N MET A 124 15.77 3.95 -16.55
CA MET A 124 15.68 2.78 -15.66
C MET A 124 16.80 1.78 -15.95
N ALA A 125 17.04 1.48 -17.23
CA ALA A 125 18.11 0.56 -17.62
C ALA A 125 19.49 1.09 -17.22
N ALA A 126 19.77 2.37 -17.46
CA ALA A 126 21.05 2.99 -17.12
C ALA A 126 21.29 3.01 -15.61
N VAL A 127 20.27 3.40 -14.82
CA VAL A 127 20.37 3.44 -13.36
C VAL A 127 20.57 2.04 -12.78
N LEU A 128 19.80 1.05 -13.24
CA LEU A 128 19.96 -0.34 -12.80
C LEU A 128 21.36 -0.88 -13.14
N ALA A 129 21.88 -0.60 -14.33
CA ALA A 129 23.23 -1.01 -14.71
C ALA A 129 24.31 -0.34 -13.84
N ALA A 130 24.17 0.97 -13.59
CA ALA A 130 25.09 1.73 -12.74
C ALA A 130 25.04 1.28 -11.27
N ASP A 131 23.85 0.96 -10.76
CA ASP A 131 23.64 0.48 -9.40
C ASP A 131 24.23 -0.94 -9.21
N VAL A 132 23.99 -1.85 -10.16
CA VAL A 132 24.63 -3.17 -10.17
C VAL A 132 26.16 -3.03 -10.21
N TRP A 133 26.66 -2.13 -11.08
CA TRP A 133 28.10 -1.84 -11.13
C TRP A 133 28.63 -1.34 -9.78
N PHE A 134 27.92 -0.44 -9.10
CA PHE A 134 28.27 0.05 -7.77
C PHE A 134 28.42 -1.13 -6.76
N PHE A 135 27.45 -2.04 -6.71
CA PHE A 135 27.51 -3.19 -5.80
C PHE A 135 28.63 -4.18 -6.16
N CYS A 136 28.99 -4.31 -7.44
CA CYS A 136 30.05 -5.21 -7.89
C CYS A 136 31.46 -4.61 -7.74
N SER A 137 31.60 -3.27 -7.83
CA SER A 137 32.90 -2.58 -7.87
C SER A 137 33.33 -1.96 -6.55
N THR A 138 32.39 -1.87 -5.58
CA THR A 138 32.67 -1.21 -4.29
C THR A 138 32.98 -2.28 -3.23
N ASP A 139 34.23 -2.30 -2.76
CA ASP A 139 34.63 -3.11 -1.63
C ASP A 139 34.09 -2.54 -0.31
N ASN A 140 33.89 -3.43 0.67
CA ASN A 140 33.56 -3.03 2.04
C ASN A 140 32.33 -2.11 2.17
N LEU A 141 31.24 -2.43 1.47
CA LEU A 141 29.99 -1.65 1.41
C LEU A 141 29.46 -1.18 2.77
N LEU A 142 29.60 -2.01 3.82
CA LEU A 142 29.06 -1.76 5.16
C LEU A 142 30.11 -1.24 6.15
N THR A 143 31.40 -1.16 5.78
CA THR A 143 32.42 -0.61 6.67
C THR A 143 32.38 0.91 6.65
N PHE A 144 32.36 1.50 7.82
CA PHE A 144 32.44 2.93 8.01
C PHE A 144 33.82 3.29 8.55
N ASN A 145 34.62 3.98 7.76
CA ASN A 145 35.99 4.36 8.11
C ASN A 145 36.08 5.64 8.94
N GLY A 146 34.96 6.34 9.15
CA GLY A 146 34.89 7.55 9.94
C GLY A 146 34.09 7.39 11.25
N SER A 147 34.14 8.39 12.12
CA SER A 147 33.23 8.46 13.26
C SER A 147 31.84 8.91 12.80
N ALA A 148 30.80 8.11 13.05
CA ALA A 148 29.41 8.54 12.83
C ALA A 148 29.14 9.74 13.75
N ASN A 149 29.06 10.94 13.18
CA ASN A 149 28.75 12.15 13.91
C ASN A 149 27.27 12.53 13.77
N ALA A 150 26.80 13.41 14.65
CA ALA A 150 25.40 13.85 14.63
C ALA A 150 25.00 14.50 13.29
N TYR A 151 25.91 15.22 12.64
CA TYR A 151 25.63 15.88 11.35
C TYR A 151 25.36 14.87 10.24
N MET A 152 26.09 13.75 10.20
CA MET A 152 25.83 12.68 9.24
C MET A 152 24.45 12.05 9.46
N VAL A 153 24.08 11.78 10.71
CA VAL A 153 22.77 11.19 11.04
C VAL A 153 21.64 12.14 10.67
N VAL A 154 21.76 13.42 11.04
CA VAL A 154 20.77 14.44 10.65
C VAL A 154 20.72 14.58 9.13
N GLY A 155 21.85 14.58 8.43
CA GLY A 155 21.92 14.62 6.98
C GLY A 155 21.20 13.44 6.31
N LEU A 156 21.39 12.22 6.83
CA LEU A 156 20.69 11.03 6.35
C LEU A 156 19.17 11.13 6.60
N LEU A 157 18.74 11.61 7.77
CA LEU A 157 17.31 11.79 8.07
C LEU A 157 16.67 12.83 7.14
N VAL A 158 17.31 13.97 6.94
CA VAL A 158 16.85 14.99 5.98
C VAL A 158 16.78 14.42 4.57
N PHE A 159 17.82 13.69 4.15
CA PHE A 159 17.85 13.02 2.86
C PHE A 159 16.67 12.04 2.69
N MET A 160 16.37 11.22 3.70
CA MET A 160 15.24 10.30 3.66
C MET A 160 13.90 11.03 3.48
N VAL A 161 13.70 12.14 4.20
CA VAL A 161 12.47 12.93 4.07
C VAL A 161 12.35 13.55 2.67
N VAL A 162 13.43 14.18 2.17
CA VAL A 162 13.44 14.79 0.84
C VAL A 162 13.23 13.74 -0.26
N SER A 163 13.91 12.60 -0.15
CA SER A 163 13.75 11.49 -1.08
C SER A 163 12.32 10.92 -1.08
N SER A 164 11.69 10.83 0.11
CA SER A 164 10.29 10.40 0.23
C SER A 164 9.32 11.41 -0.37
N LEU A 165 9.54 12.72 -0.20
CA LEU A 165 8.73 13.76 -0.85
C LEU A 165 8.82 13.66 -2.38
N PHE A 166 10.03 13.42 -2.89
CA PHE A 166 10.25 13.26 -4.32
C PHE A 166 9.59 11.98 -4.87
N HIS A 167 9.55 10.91 -4.08
CA HIS A 167 8.81 9.69 -4.36
C HIS A 167 7.31 9.99 -4.53
N GLU A 168 6.69 10.72 -3.60
CA GLU A 168 5.28 11.08 -3.67
C GLU A 168 4.95 11.98 -4.87
N LEU A 169 5.87 12.89 -5.21
CA LEU A 169 5.76 13.69 -6.43
C LEU A 169 5.75 12.82 -7.69
N GLY A 170 6.47 11.69 -7.68
CA GLY A 170 6.45 10.70 -8.76
C GLY A 170 5.04 10.16 -9.01
N HIS A 171 4.34 9.74 -7.97
CA HIS A 171 2.95 9.27 -8.08
C HIS A 171 2.01 10.34 -8.64
N ALA A 172 2.09 11.57 -8.12
CA ALA A 172 1.30 12.71 -8.62
C ALA A 172 1.58 12.97 -10.11
N SER A 173 2.86 12.96 -10.51
CA SER A 173 3.28 13.20 -11.90
C SER A 173 2.81 12.10 -12.86
N ALA A 174 2.81 10.83 -12.41
CA ALA A 174 2.26 9.73 -13.19
C ALA A 174 0.74 9.86 -13.37
N CYS A 175 0.01 10.29 -12.34
CA CYS A 175 -1.43 10.59 -12.47
C CYS A 175 -1.68 11.65 -13.56
N LYS A 176 -0.88 12.73 -13.57
CA LYS A 176 -0.96 13.76 -14.62
C LYS A 176 -0.64 13.21 -16.01
N HIS A 177 0.36 12.32 -16.12
CA HIS A 177 0.70 11.68 -17.38
C HIS A 177 -0.46 10.88 -17.97
N PHE A 178 -1.23 10.17 -17.13
CA PHE A 178 -2.40 9.41 -17.54
C PHE A 178 -3.71 10.19 -17.54
N GLY A 179 -3.68 11.50 -17.27
CA GLY A 179 -4.85 12.38 -17.33
C GLY A 179 -5.87 12.13 -16.20
N ILE A 180 -5.43 11.58 -15.06
CA ILE A 180 -6.26 11.38 -13.87
C ILE A 180 -5.87 12.38 -12.77
N ARG A 181 -6.80 12.60 -11.83
CA ARG A 181 -6.56 13.49 -10.69
C ARG A 181 -5.72 12.79 -9.63
N HIS A 182 -4.86 13.55 -8.98
CA HIS A 182 -4.18 13.16 -7.75
C HIS A 182 -4.66 14.04 -6.58
N GLY A 183 -4.50 13.54 -5.36
CA GLY A 183 -4.65 14.36 -4.14
C GLY A 183 -3.37 15.09 -3.76
N GLY A 184 -3.36 15.64 -2.56
CA GLY A 184 -2.16 16.24 -1.96
C GLY A 184 -1.18 15.20 -1.44
N ILE A 185 0.00 15.67 -1.03
CA ILE A 185 0.97 14.85 -0.29
C ILE A 185 0.67 14.99 1.20
N GLY A 186 0.47 13.87 1.87
CA GLY A 186 0.19 13.79 3.30
C GLY A 186 1.22 12.97 4.05
N PHE A 187 1.21 13.13 5.37
CA PHE A 187 1.90 12.28 6.32
C PHE A 187 0.88 11.37 6.98
N GLY A 188 1.21 10.08 7.09
CA GLY A 188 0.37 9.09 7.73
C GLY A 188 1.16 8.11 8.59
N LEU A 189 0.49 7.52 9.58
CA LEU A 189 1.01 6.38 10.32
C LEU A 189 0.31 5.12 9.84
N TYR A 190 1.02 4.32 9.03
CA TYR A 190 0.54 3.05 8.50
C TYR A 190 1.05 1.89 9.36
N LEU A 191 0.16 1.17 10.04
CA LEU A 191 0.54 0.25 11.11
C LEU A 191 1.44 0.98 12.13
N ASN A 192 2.75 0.76 12.02
CA ASN A 192 3.77 1.33 12.90
C ASN A 192 4.81 2.16 12.11
N PHE A 193 4.60 2.35 10.81
CA PHE A 193 5.55 3.06 9.96
C PHE A 193 5.06 4.48 9.70
N PRO A 194 5.87 5.51 10.00
CA PRO A 194 5.64 6.84 9.51
C PRO A 194 5.88 6.83 8.00
N VAL A 195 4.89 7.26 7.23
CA VAL A 195 4.95 7.25 5.76
C VAL A 195 4.43 8.57 5.21
N LEU A 196 5.01 9.03 4.13
CA LEU A 196 4.36 9.98 3.25
C LEU A 196 3.42 9.23 2.32
N TYR A 197 2.40 9.88 1.82
CA TYR A 197 1.48 9.29 0.87
C TYR A 197 0.89 10.35 -0.06
N THR A 198 0.59 9.94 -1.27
CA THR A 198 -0.22 10.70 -2.23
C THR A 198 -1.53 9.96 -2.48
N ASP A 199 -2.67 10.67 -2.43
CA ASP A 199 -3.95 10.06 -2.78
C ASP A 199 -4.05 9.88 -4.30
N VAL A 200 -3.85 8.67 -4.75
CA VAL A 200 -3.97 8.25 -6.16
C VAL A 200 -5.21 7.37 -6.39
N THR A 201 -6.27 7.54 -5.61
CA THR A 201 -7.46 6.68 -5.66
C THR A 201 -8.08 6.61 -7.08
N GLU A 202 -7.97 7.65 -7.88
CA GLU A 202 -8.45 7.67 -9.28
C GLU A 202 -7.73 6.66 -10.20
N VAL A 203 -6.61 6.09 -9.78
CA VAL A 203 -5.84 5.08 -10.53
C VAL A 203 -6.68 3.85 -10.90
N TRP A 204 -7.70 3.52 -10.12
CA TRP A 204 -8.60 2.40 -10.39
C TRP A 204 -9.34 2.51 -11.73
N ARG A 205 -9.42 3.70 -12.32
CA ARG A 205 -10.02 3.96 -13.63
C ARG A 205 -9.10 3.58 -14.80
N LEU A 206 -7.82 3.38 -14.53
CA LEU A 206 -6.82 3.05 -15.54
C LEU A 206 -6.76 1.55 -15.84
N ARG A 207 -6.16 1.20 -16.98
CA ARG A 207 -5.80 -0.19 -17.30
C ARG A 207 -4.73 -0.69 -16.33
N ARG A 208 -4.68 -2.00 -16.13
CA ARG A 208 -3.72 -2.65 -15.21
C ARG A 208 -2.27 -2.24 -15.43
N ALA A 209 -1.82 -2.21 -16.69
CA ALA A 209 -0.46 -1.80 -17.04
C ALA A 209 -0.16 -0.34 -16.64
N ASP A 210 -1.13 0.55 -16.87
CA ASP A 210 -0.98 1.95 -16.54
C ASP A 210 -0.98 2.16 -15.00
N ARG A 211 -1.80 1.38 -14.25
CA ARG A 211 -1.77 1.34 -12.77
C ARG A 211 -0.41 0.90 -12.24
N CYS A 212 0.20 -0.13 -12.85
CA CYS A 212 1.55 -0.56 -12.47
C CYS A 212 2.57 0.57 -12.62
N ILE A 213 2.47 1.39 -13.69
CA ILE A 213 3.35 2.54 -13.89
C ILE A 213 3.13 3.59 -12.79
N VAL A 214 1.88 3.91 -12.44
CA VAL A 214 1.59 4.85 -11.35
C VAL A 214 2.13 4.33 -10.03
N ASN A 215 1.95 3.04 -9.72
CA ASN A 215 2.45 2.44 -8.49
C ASN A 215 3.99 2.34 -8.45
N LEU A 216 4.67 2.25 -9.59
CA LEU A 216 6.14 2.24 -9.69
C LEU A 216 6.73 3.65 -9.71
N ALA A 217 5.91 4.68 -9.93
CA ALA A 217 6.33 6.05 -10.21
C ALA A 217 7.17 6.68 -9.09
N GLY A 218 6.87 6.36 -7.83
CA GLY A 218 7.65 6.82 -6.69
C GLY A 218 9.10 6.33 -6.74
N VAL A 219 9.29 5.01 -6.91
CA VAL A 219 10.63 4.41 -7.07
C VAL A 219 11.32 4.94 -8.32
N TYR A 220 10.59 5.09 -9.43
CA TYR A 220 11.13 5.67 -10.65
C TYR A 220 11.69 7.09 -10.45
N PHE A 221 11.01 7.93 -9.68
CA PHE A 221 11.51 9.26 -9.35
C PHE A 221 12.75 9.20 -8.46
N GLN A 222 12.77 8.30 -7.48
CA GLN A 222 13.95 8.10 -6.66
C GLN A 222 15.16 7.56 -7.45
N MET A 223 14.96 6.93 -8.61
CA MET A 223 16.07 6.53 -9.49
C MET A 223 16.86 7.72 -10.03
N TYR A 224 16.25 8.90 -10.21
CA TYR A 224 16.99 10.12 -10.56
C TYR A 224 17.93 10.55 -9.42
N ILE A 225 17.46 10.44 -8.18
CA ILE A 225 18.30 10.72 -7.00
C ILE A 225 19.44 9.69 -6.93
N LEU A 226 19.13 8.41 -7.15
CA LEU A 226 20.12 7.34 -7.14
C LEU A 226 21.22 7.58 -8.20
N LEU A 227 20.83 7.98 -9.41
CA LEU A 227 21.78 8.29 -10.48
C LEU A 227 22.72 9.44 -10.09
N ALA A 228 22.17 10.50 -9.50
CA ALA A 228 22.96 11.64 -9.02
C ALA A 228 23.91 11.22 -7.89
N LEU A 229 23.47 10.40 -6.95
CA LEU A 229 24.30 9.87 -5.87
C LEU A 229 25.39 8.95 -6.38
N LEU A 230 25.10 8.07 -7.33
CA LEU A 230 26.10 7.19 -7.97
C LEU A 230 27.19 8.02 -8.66
N ALA A 231 26.78 9.01 -9.46
CA ALA A 231 27.74 9.94 -10.09
C ALA A 231 28.59 10.66 -9.04
N LEU A 232 27.97 11.19 -7.99
CA LEU A 232 28.67 11.89 -6.91
C LEU A 232 29.63 10.96 -6.16
N PHE A 233 29.24 9.70 -5.93
CA PHE A 233 30.10 8.72 -5.27
C PHE A 233 31.34 8.41 -6.08
N TYR A 234 31.23 8.18 -7.39
CA TYR A 234 32.40 7.92 -8.25
C TYR A 234 33.34 9.12 -8.40
N VAL A 235 32.85 10.33 -8.17
CA VAL A 235 33.69 11.54 -8.17
C VAL A 235 34.36 11.76 -6.81
N THR A 236 33.65 11.51 -5.70
CA THR A 236 34.10 11.93 -4.37
C THR A 236 34.65 10.79 -3.50
N GLY A 237 34.24 9.55 -3.76
CA GLY A 237 34.51 8.40 -2.88
C GLY A 237 33.93 8.50 -1.47
N SER A 238 32.96 9.43 -1.26
CA SER A 238 32.44 9.79 0.06
C SER A 238 31.66 8.64 0.71
N ASP A 239 32.03 8.25 1.93
CA ASP A 239 31.29 7.29 2.74
C ASP A 239 29.85 7.72 3.00
N THR A 240 29.60 9.01 3.24
CA THR A 240 28.25 9.53 3.46
C THR A 240 27.37 9.30 2.23
N VAL A 241 27.89 9.55 1.02
CA VAL A 241 27.16 9.31 -0.24
C VAL A 241 26.91 7.81 -0.42
N ARG A 242 27.88 6.96 -0.11
CA ARG A 242 27.72 5.50 -0.12
C ARG A 242 26.56 5.05 0.77
N TYR A 243 26.47 5.57 2.00
CA TYR A 243 25.36 5.26 2.90
C TYR A 243 24.02 5.81 2.42
N MET A 244 23.97 6.95 1.73
CA MET A 244 22.76 7.45 1.08
C MET A 244 22.29 6.49 -0.02
N ILE A 245 23.22 5.97 -0.85
CA ILE A 245 22.92 4.96 -1.89
C ILE A 245 22.37 3.69 -1.25
N LEU A 246 23.02 3.16 -0.23
CA LEU A 246 22.58 1.95 0.47
C LEU A 246 21.21 2.13 1.13
N THR A 247 20.98 3.28 1.76
CA THR A 247 19.70 3.62 2.39
C THR A 247 18.57 3.70 1.35
N LEU A 248 18.84 4.28 0.19
CA LEU A 248 17.86 4.39 -0.89
C LEU A 248 17.53 3.03 -1.48
N ASN A 249 18.53 2.16 -1.71
CA ASN A 249 18.34 0.79 -2.17
C ASN A 249 17.56 -0.07 -1.17
N LEU A 250 17.85 0.06 0.13
CA LEU A 250 17.04 -0.56 1.17
C LEU A 250 15.59 -0.06 1.12
N GLY A 251 15.40 1.24 0.91
CA GLY A 251 14.10 1.86 0.68
C GLY A 251 13.34 1.22 -0.49
N PHE A 252 14.01 0.96 -1.62
CA PHE A 252 13.40 0.27 -2.77
C PHE A 252 12.92 -1.14 -2.42
N ILE A 253 13.74 -1.92 -1.71
CA ILE A 253 13.36 -3.26 -1.26
C ILE A 253 12.13 -3.20 -0.34
N MET A 254 12.09 -2.24 0.58
CA MET A 254 10.97 -2.07 1.50
C MET A 254 9.70 -1.60 0.78
N THR A 255 9.81 -0.64 -0.12
CA THR A 255 8.68 -0.07 -0.88
C THR A 255 8.10 -1.07 -1.88
N LEU A 256 8.96 -1.84 -2.57
CA LEU A 256 8.54 -2.87 -3.53
C LEU A 256 8.15 -4.19 -2.87
N ASN A 257 8.18 -4.28 -1.55
CA ASN A 257 7.75 -5.46 -0.81
C ASN A 257 6.24 -5.70 -0.95
N PRO A 258 5.79 -6.87 -1.48
CA PRO A 258 4.37 -7.15 -1.70
C PRO A 258 3.61 -7.58 -0.43
N PHE A 259 4.28 -7.73 0.71
CA PHE A 259 3.68 -8.24 1.95
C PHE A 259 2.98 -7.16 2.77
N PHE A 260 3.48 -5.93 2.72
CA PHE A 260 2.84 -4.75 3.28
C PHE A 260 2.09 -3.98 2.19
N LYS A 261 1.11 -3.16 2.57
CA LYS A 261 0.36 -2.34 1.60
C LYS A 261 1.15 -1.10 1.18
N PHE A 262 2.38 -1.31 0.71
CA PHE A 262 3.21 -0.35 0.01
C PHE A 262 3.04 -0.51 -1.50
N ASP A 263 3.79 0.21 -2.30
CA ASP A 263 3.64 0.19 -3.76
C ASP A 263 3.80 -1.19 -4.36
N GLY A 264 4.74 -2.00 -3.84
CA GLY A 264 4.94 -3.38 -4.26
C GLY A 264 3.71 -4.26 -4.11
N TYR A 265 2.89 -4.03 -3.09
CA TYR A 265 1.60 -4.71 -2.93
C TYR A 265 0.63 -4.35 -4.06
N TRP A 266 0.55 -3.08 -4.40
CA TRP A 266 -0.35 -2.61 -5.45
C TRP A 266 0.14 -3.06 -6.83
N ILE A 267 1.46 -3.02 -7.07
CA ILE A 267 2.08 -3.58 -8.29
C ILE A 267 1.75 -5.07 -8.42
N ALA A 268 1.96 -5.86 -7.37
CA ALA A 268 1.64 -7.29 -7.38
C ALA A 268 0.14 -7.54 -7.63
N SER A 269 -0.73 -6.75 -7.00
CA SER A 269 -2.18 -6.79 -7.21
C SER A 269 -2.56 -6.53 -8.67
N ASP A 270 -1.93 -5.54 -9.31
CA ASP A 270 -2.21 -5.15 -10.69
C ASP A 270 -1.59 -6.12 -11.71
N VAL A 271 -0.36 -6.59 -11.47
CA VAL A 271 0.28 -7.63 -12.31
C VAL A 271 -0.54 -8.91 -12.31
N LEU A 272 -0.96 -9.39 -11.15
CA LEU A 272 -1.82 -10.55 -11.02
C LEU A 272 -3.27 -10.28 -11.47
N GLY A 273 -3.68 -9.02 -11.53
CA GLY A 273 -5.05 -8.60 -11.85
C GLY A 273 -6.07 -8.97 -10.79
N ILE A 274 -5.63 -9.08 -9.54
CA ILE A 274 -6.45 -9.48 -8.41
C ILE A 274 -6.55 -8.31 -7.42
N PRO A 275 -7.67 -7.61 -7.38
CA PRO A 275 -7.86 -6.53 -6.43
C PRO A 275 -7.93 -7.08 -5.00
N ASN A 276 -7.39 -6.32 -4.05
CA ASN A 276 -7.39 -6.69 -2.63
C ASN A 276 -6.75 -8.06 -2.32
N LEU A 277 -5.57 -8.35 -2.87
CA LEU A 277 -4.82 -9.61 -2.72
C LEU A 277 -4.86 -10.20 -1.30
N ARG A 278 -4.64 -9.35 -0.28
CA ARG A 278 -4.63 -9.78 1.12
C ARG A 278 -5.99 -10.30 1.60
N SER A 279 -7.09 -9.68 1.15
CA SER A 279 -8.44 -10.16 1.46
C SER A 279 -8.73 -11.48 0.76
N ARG A 280 -8.32 -11.60 -0.50
CA ARG A 280 -8.50 -12.83 -1.30
C ARG A 280 -7.63 -13.99 -0.78
N SER A 281 -6.44 -13.69 -0.28
CA SER A 281 -5.59 -14.68 0.43
C SER A 281 -6.28 -15.22 1.69
N LYS A 282 -6.90 -14.35 2.50
CA LYS A 282 -7.67 -14.75 3.70
C LYS A 282 -8.91 -15.59 3.35
N GLU A 283 -9.63 -15.20 2.30
CA GLU A 283 -10.78 -15.94 1.76
C GLU A 283 -10.37 -17.37 1.37
N LEU A 284 -9.23 -17.49 0.67
CA LEU A 284 -8.68 -18.78 0.27
C LEU A 284 -8.33 -19.67 1.47
N LEU A 285 -7.64 -19.13 2.48
CA LEU A 285 -7.33 -19.88 3.70
C LEU A 285 -8.60 -20.33 4.44
N GLY A 286 -9.58 -19.43 4.56
CA GLY A 286 -10.87 -19.76 5.16
C GLY A 286 -11.63 -20.86 4.39
N TYR A 287 -11.55 -20.86 3.06
CA TYR A 287 -12.13 -21.90 2.21
C TYR A 287 -11.45 -23.26 2.43
N VAL A 288 -10.09 -23.29 2.38
CA VAL A 288 -9.31 -24.51 2.61
C VAL A 288 -9.60 -25.07 4.00
N TYR A 289 -9.59 -24.23 5.03
CA TYR A 289 -9.88 -24.64 6.40
C TYR A 289 -11.29 -25.24 6.58
N ARG A 290 -12.32 -24.61 5.99
CA ARG A 290 -13.70 -25.16 6.02
C ARG A 290 -13.79 -26.51 5.31
N ARG A 291 -13.14 -26.64 4.15
CA ARG A 291 -13.10 -27.88 3.38
C ARG A 291 -12.40 -29.02 4.13
N MET A 292 -11.29 -28.73 4.81
CA MET A 292 -10.58 -29.71 5.66
C MET A 292 -11.46 -30.20 6.85
N ARG A 293 -12.38 -29.35 7.33
CA ARG A 293 -13.35 -29.72 8.38
C ARG A 293 -14.67 -30.33 7.87
N GLY A 294 -14.75 -30.68 6.60
CA GLY A 294 -15.94 -31.27 6.00
C GLY A 294 -17.15 -30.34 5.92
N ARG A 295 -16.97 -29.02 6.10
CA ARG A 295 -18.08 -28.06 6.02
C ARG A 295 -18.26 -27.60 4.58
N ALA A 296 -19.53 -27.57 4.10
CA ALA A 296 -19.85 -26.99 2.80
C ALA A 296 -19.43 -25.51 2.76
N ALA A 297 -18.84 -25.10 1.65
CA ALA A 297 -18.53 -23.69 1.41
C ALA A 297 -19.64 -23.11 0.54
N ASP A 298 -20.43 -22.21 1.09
CA ASP A 298 -21.59 -21.59 0.41
C ASP A 298 -21.21 -20.73 -0.79
N GLU A 299 -19.96 -20.25 -0.84
CA GLU A 299 -19.47 -19.39 -1.91
C GLU A 299 -18.22 -19.98 -2.59
N THR A 300 -18.19 -19.93 -3.91
CA THR A 300 -16.98 -20.26 -4.68
C THR A 300 -15.93 -19.17 -4.47
N PRO A 301 -14.73 -19.52 -3.97
CA PRO A 301 -13.69 -18.52 -3.70
C PRO A 301 -13.27 -17.81 -4.98
N TYR A 302 -12.86 -16.57 -4.84
CA TYR A 302 -12.39 -15.73 -5.96
C TYR A 302 -11.31 -16.42 -6.82
N LEU A 303 -10.49 -17.27 -6.19
CA LEU A 303 -9.49 -18.10 -6.86
C LEU A 303 -10.07 -18.87 -8.04
N LEU A 304 -11.24 -19.48 -7.90
CA LEU A 304 -11.88 -20.29 -8.94
C LEU A 304 -12.53 -19.46 -10.05
N GLN A 305 -12.67 -18.15 -9.82
CA GLN A 305 -13.24 -17.19 -10.77
C GLN A 305 -12.16 -16.48 -11.61
N THR A 306 -10.87 -16.78 -11.36
CA THR A 306 -9.74 -16.15 -12.06
C THR A 306 -9.14 -17.06 -13.14
N ASN A 307 -8.44 -16.45 -14.09
CA ASN A 307 -7.67 -17.16 -15.10
C ASN A 307 -6.53 -17.98 -14.46
N ARG A 308 -5.89 -18.87 -15.24
CA ARG A 308 -4.82 -19.76 -14.74
C ARG A 308 -3.68 -18.99 -14.07
N LEU A 309 -3.19 -17.92 -14.70
CA LEU A 309 -2.09 -17.11 -14.16
C LEU A 309 -2.47 -16.46 -12.82
N GLY A 310 -3.64 -15.82 -12.74
CA GLY A 310 -4.13 -15.22 -11.50
C GLY A 310 -4.34 -16.27 -10.39
N ARG A 311 -4.79 -17.48 -10.75
CA ARG A 311 -4.99 -18.58 -9.79
C ARG A 311 -3.67 -19.02 -9.15
N TYR A 312 -2.66 -19.33 -9.96
CA TYR A 312 -1.35 -19.72 -9.43
C TYR A 312 -0.67 -18.57 -8.71
N GLY A 313 -0.74 -17.36 -9.25
CA GLY A 313 -0.19 -16.17 -8.60
C GLY A 313 -0.82 -15.92 -7.22
N LEU A 314 -2.14 -16.06 -7.07
CA LEU A 314 -2.81 -15.91 -5.78
C LEU A 314 -2.42 -17.02 -4.79
N LEU A 315 -2.26 -18.27 -5.27
CA LEU A 315 -1.81 -19.38 -4.42
C LEU A 315 -0.39 -19.13 -3.91
N VAL A 316 0.55 -18.81 -4.79
CA VAL A 316 1.93 -18.51 -4.41
C VAL A 316 1.98 -17.32 -3.45
N TYR A 317 1.29 -16.23 -3.78
CA TYR A 317 1.19 -15.07 -2.90
C TYR A 317 0.62 -15.44 -1.53
N ALA A 318 -0.46 -16.22 -1.47
CA ALA A 318 -1.09 -16.62 -0.21
C ALA A 318 -0.14 -17.46 0.65
N VAL A 319 0.59 -18.42 0.05
CA VAL A 319 1.57 -19.23 0.77
C VAL A 319 2.71 -18.34 1.30
N VAL A 320 3.35 -17.57 0.42
CA VAL A 320 4.53 -16.77 0.77
C VAL A 320 4.19 -15.70 1.81
N VAL A 321 3.08 -14.96 1.63
CA VAL A 321 2.72 -13.90 2.58
C VAL A 321 2.34 -14.47 3.95
N ASN A 322 1.67 -15.63 4.01
CA ASN A 322 1.31 -16.20 5.31
C ASN A 322 2.50 -16.84 6.03
N LEU A 323 3.45 -17.44 5.29
CA LEU A 323 4.72 -17.92 5.85
C LEU A 323 5.55 -16.74 6.38
N PHE A 324 5.69 -15.66 5.60
CA PHE A 324 6.40 -14.46 6.02
C PHE A 324 5.76 -13.83 7.27
N MET A 325 4.43 -13.66 7.28
CA MET A 325 3.73 -13.10 8.43
C MET A 325 3.81 -14.03 9.65
N GLY A 326 3.75 -15.35 9.44
CA GLY A 326 3.97 -16.34 10.50
C GLY A 326 5.37 -16.21 11.11
N TYR A 327 6.41 -16.17 10.27
CA TYR A 327 7.79 -15.97 10.71
C TYR A 327 7.97 -14.65 11.47
N TYR A 328 7.38 -13.56 10.96
CA TYR A 328 7.43 -12.26 11.62
C TYR A 328 6.77 -12.27 13.02
N PHE A 329 5.55 -12.81 13.14
CA PHE A 329 4.81 -12.79 14.40
C PHE A 329 5.26 -13.85 15.41
N PHE A 330 5.72 -15.02 14.95
CA PHE A 330 6.08 -16.12 15.85
C PHE A 330 7.58 -16.24 16.12
N TYR A 331 8.42 -15.56 15.33
CA TYR A 331 9.87 -15.60 15.52
C TYR A 331 10.47 -14.20 15.72
N ILE A 332 10.34 -13.29 14.75
CA ILE A 332 11.00 -11.98 14.81
C ILE A 332 10.49 -11.16 15.99
N LEU A 333 9.19 -11.03 16.13
CA LEU A 333 8.58 -10.22 17.18
C LEU A 333 8.84 -10.77 18.59
N PRO A 334 8.66 -12.08 18.91
CA PRO A 334 9.04 -12.65 20.19
C PRO A 334 10.54 -12.53 20.49
N LYS A 335 11.42 -12.82 19.50
CA LYS A 335 12.86 -12.65 19.66
C LYS A 335 13.22 -11.22 20.04
N PHE A 336 12.67 -10.22 19.32
CA PHE A 336 12.87 -8.83 19.68
C PHE A 336 12.44 -8.53 21.11
N MET A 337 11.28 -9.05 21.56
CA MET A 337 10.81 -8.83 22.94
C MET A 337 11.75 -9.46 23.98
N VAL A 338 12.30 -10.63 23.70
CA VAL A 338 13.30 -11.29 24.57
C VAL A 338 14.59 -10.47 24.63
N ASP A 339 15.12 -10.07 23.47
CA ASP A 339 16.34 -9.26 23.36
C ASP A 339 16.15 -7.91 24.09
N PHE A 340 14.95 -7.28 23.95
CA PHE A 340 14.61 -6.05 24.65
C PHE A 340 14.64 -6.23 26.19
N VAL A 341 13.98 -7.25 26.71
CA VAL A 341 13.93 -7.51 28.14
C VAL A 341 15.33 -7.80 28.70
N ALA A 342 16.20 -8.44 27.90
CA ALA A 342 17.57 -8.76 28.30
C ALA A 342 18.52 -7.54 28.27
N SER A 343 18.43 -6.68 27.25
CA SER A 343 19.41 -5.60 27.03
C SER A 343 19.00 -4.24 27.60
N PHE A 344 17.70 -3.92 27.62
CA PHE A 344 17.22 -2.61 28.03
C PHE A 344 17.57 -2.21 29.47
N PRO A 345 17.49 -3.10 30.50
CA PRO A 345 17.89 -2.77 31.85
C PRO A 345 19.37 -2.36 31.96
N ASP A 346 20.25 -3.07 31.26
CA ASP A 346 21.68 -2.76 31.25
C ASP A 346 21.99 -1.42 30.59
N GLU A 347 21.31 -1.10 29.49
CA GLU A 347 21.46 0.18 28.82
C GLU A 347 20.94 1.35 29.68
N ILE A 348 19.83 1.17 30.39
CA ILE A 348 19.33 2.17 31.35
C ILE A 348 20.31 2.32 32.53
N HIS A 349 20.86 1.22 33.04
CA HIS A 349 21.87 1.29 34.09
C HIS A 349 23.12 2.06 33.64
N GLN A 350 23.62 1.80 32.43
CA GLN A 350 24.71 2.55 31.85
C GLN A 350 24.37 4.05 31.70
N LEU A 351 23.17 4.39 31.25
CA LEU A 351 22.70 5.78 31.15
C LEU A 351 22.75 6.48 32.50
N VAL A 352 22.24 5.83 33.54
CA VAL A 352 22.26 6.36 34.91
C VAL A 352 23.70 6.56 35.43
N LEU A 353 24.60 5.61 35.15
CA LEU A 353 26.02 5.74 35.51
C LEU A 353 26.69 6.93 34.80
N TYR A 354 26.44 7.16 33.51
CA TYR A 354 26.96 8.32 32.81
C TYR A 354 26.48 9.62 33.46
N LEU A 355 25.17 9.73 33.71
CA LEU A 355 24.56 10.93 34.28
C LEU A 355 25.02 11.18 35.73
N SER A 356 25.11 10.13 36.55
CA SER A 356 25.55 10.25 37.95
C SER A 356 27.03 10.68 38.10
N ASN A 357 27.86 10.32 37.12
CA ASN A 357 29.27 10.72 37.07
C ASN A 357 29.49 12.08 36.35
N GLY A 358 28.42 12.78 35.98
CA GLY A 358 28.53 14.04 35.27
C GLY A 358 29.10 13.91 33.83
N MET A 359 29.10 12.71 33.28
CA MET A 359 29.59 12.41 31.92
C MET A 359 28.43 12.43 30.93
N ALA A 360 28.70 12.92 29.72
CA ALA A 360 27.73 12.85 28.64
C ALA A 360 27.58 11.39 28.14
N PRO A 361 26.33 10.86 28.04
CA PRO A 361 26.10 9.53 27.48
C PRO A 361 26.58 9.44 26.03
N SER A 362 27.07 8.26 25.63
CA SER A 362 27.48 8.06 24.25
C SER A 362 26.27 8.13 23.30
N PHE A 363 26.48 8.66 22.10
CA PHE A 363 25.42 8.72 21.09
C PHE A 363 24.85 7.33 20.76
N ALA A 364 25.68 6.29 20.75
CA ALA A 364 25.27 4.91 20.50
C ALA A 364 24.28 4.41 21.58
N LEU A 365 24.54 4.70 22.85
CA LEU A 365 23.67 4.36 23.96
C LEU A 365 22.30 5.05 23.84
N LEU A 366 22.31 6.37 23.61
CA LEU A 366 21.07 7.14 23.46
C LEU A 366 20.25 6.68 22.26
N ARG A 367 20.90 6.43 21.13
CA ARG A 367 20.27 5.88 19.92
C ARG A 367 19.63 4.52 20.19
N ASN A 368 20.34 3.60 20.85
CA ASN A 368 19.82 2.25 21.15
C ASN A 368 18.59 2.34 22.04
N ILE A 369 18.66 3.07 23.13
CA ILE A 369 17.52 3.30 24.05
C ILE A 369 16.34 3.90 23.29
N PHE A 370 16.58 4.94 22.49
CA PHE A 370 15.53 5.59 21.72
C PHE A 370 14.86 4.62 20.73
N MET A 371 15.64 3.85 19.97
CA MET A 371 15.11 2.87 19.03
C MET A 371 14.32 1.77 19.71
N GLN A 372 14.78 1.28 20.87
CA GLN A 372 14.06 0.28 21.65
C GLN A 372 12.74 0.81 22.18
N LEU A 373 12.70 2.05 22.69
CA LEU A 373 11.47 2.69 23.17
C LEU A 373 10.47 2.93 22.05
N VAL A 374 10.93 3.39 20.89
CA VAL A 374 10.08 3.56 19.71
C VAL A 374 9.47 2.22 19.32
N LEU A 375 10.27 1.17 19.22
CA LEU A 375 9.80 -0.15 18.80
C LEU A 375 8.84 -0.76 19.84
N LEU A 376 9.11 -0.59 21.14
CA LEU A 376 8.21 -1.00 22.22
C LEU A 376 6.86 -0.26 22.13
N GLY A 377 6.88 1.05 21.93
CA GLY A 377 5.69 1.86 21.72
C GLY A 377 4.87 1.39 20.52
N LEU A 378 5.53 1.06 19.42
CA LEU A 378 4.90 0.54 18.22
C LEU A 378 4.26 -0.84 18.43
N VAL A 379 4.94 -1.75 19.12
CA VAL A 379 4.41 -3.08 19.48
C VAL A 379 3.22 -2.93 20.44
N GLY A 380 3.35 -2.11 21.47
CA GLY A 380 2.26 -1.84 22.42
C GLY A 380 1.03 -1.28 21.74
N PHE A 381 1.21 -0.34 20.82
CA PHE A 381 0.13 0.24 20.04
C PHE A 381 -0.53 -0.80 19.11
N MET A 382 0.27 -1.67 18.47
CA MET A 382 -0.25 -2.76 17.64
C MET A 382 -1.12 -3.73 18.48
N LEU A 383 -0.64 -4.16 19.64
CA LEU A 383 -1.36 -5.03 20.57
C LEU A 383 -2.66 -4.38 21.06
N TYR A 384 -2.61 -3.11 21.46
CA TYR A 384 -3.80 -2.35 21.84
C TYR A 384 -4.88 -2.35 20.75
N ASN A 385 -4.50 -2.12 19.49
CA ASN A 385 -5.44 -2.13 18.36
C ASN A 385 -6.03 -3.51 18.08
N VAL A 386 -5.24 -4.58 18.25
CA VAL A 386 -5.73 -5.96 18.12
C VAL A 386 -6.76 -6.26 19.21
N ILE A 387 -6.45 -5.96 20.47
CA ILE A 387 -7.34 -6.17 21.61
C ILE A 387 -8.64 -5.37 21.46
N ARG A 388 -8.55 -4.11 21.06
CA ARG A 388 -9.71 -3.26 20.79
C ARG A 388 -10.63 -3.85 19.70
N LYS A 389 -10.07 -4.36 18.61
CA LYS A 389 -10.86 -5.01 17.55
C LYS A 389 -11.53 -6.30 18.01
N LEU A 390 -10.86 -7.09 18.87
CA LEU A 390 -11.43 -8.30 19.43
C LEU A 390 -12.60 -7.99 20.35
N LYS A 391 -12.48 -6.99 21.24
CA LYS A 391 -13.57 -6.54 22.14
C LYS A 391 -14.80 -6.07 21.37
N VAL A 392 -14.63 -5.30 20.27
CA VAL A 392 -15.76 -4.83 19.44
C VAL A 392 -16.47 -5.99 18.74
N ASN A 393 -15.75 -7.03 18.33
CA ASN A 393 -16.34 -8.20 17.67
C ASN A 393 -17.07 -9.15 18.66
N VAL A 394 -16.62 -9.22 19.92
CA VAL A 394 -17.29 -10.01 20.97
C VAL A 394 -18.57 -9.33 21.44
N GLY A 395 -18.62 -8.01 21.49
CA GLY A 395 -19.82 -7.24 21.88
C GLY A 395 -20.92 -7.17 20.78
N ARG A 396 -20.68 -7.74 19.60
CA ARG A 396 -21.65 -7.82 18.49
C ARG A 396 -22.18 -9.22 18.23
N ARG A 397 -21.83 -10.20 19.03
CA ARG A 397 -22.42 -11.54 19.10
C ARG A 397 -23.37 -11.60 20.30
#